data_d12c47ff6a8a968750c1b69b1af1e31e
#
_entry.id   d12c47ff6a8a968750c1b69b1af1e31e
#
_cell.length_a   1.000
_cell.length_b   1.000
_cell.length_c   1.000
_cell.angle_alpha   90.00
_cell.angle_beta   90.00
_cell.angle_gamma   90.00
#
_symmetry.space_group_name_H-M   'P 1'
#
loop_
_entity.id
_entity.type
_entity.pdbx_description
1 polymer ?
#
loop_
_entity_poly.entity_id
_entity_poly.type
_entity_poly.pdbx_seq_one_letter_code
_entity_poly.pdbx_strand_id
1 'polypeptide(L)'
;MAVKRLDRLLSELGVATRSELRQMIKSGRVTVDGAAAVRPDVKIDEQGHSICVDGAELCTNRLRYFMMDKPEGVLSATEDKRQETVLDILPSDIRRIGLFPVGRLDKDTSGLLLLTNDGDFAHRVISPKSGIEKLYYAEVDGTPDEADVKAFEDGIVLGDGTKCLPAKLVPLGGNRCHVIVMEGKYHQVKRMLASRGKPVVKLRRLAVGALELDPTLAPGEAKELGGGDIAKVLGSFVLDN
;
A
#
# COMPACT_ATOMS: atom_id res chain seq x y z
N MET A 1 15.74 -15.62 5.88
CA MET A 1 14.72 -16.26 6.75
C MET A 1 14.82 -15.60 8.13
N ALA A 2 13.75 -14.97 8.59
CA ALA A 2 13.79 -14.26 9.87
C ALA A 2 13.38 -15.23 10.98
N VAL A 3 14.33 -15.55 11.86
CA VAL A 3 14.07 -16.36 13.06
C VAL A 3 13.58 -15.44 14.17
N LYS A 4 12.36 -15.65 14.65
CA LYS A 4 11.74 -14.86 15.73
C LYS A 4 11.51 -15.70 16.98
N ARG A 5 11.37 -15.03 18.12
CA ARG A 5 10.90 -15.70 19.35
C ARG A 5 9.42 -16.03 19.21
N LEU A 6 9.00 -17.19 19.70
CA LEU A 6 7.61 -17.66 19.63
C LEU A 6 6.63 -16.66 20.26
N ASP A 7 6.94 -16.11 21.45
CA ASP A 7 6.09 -15.11 22.11
C ASP A 7 5.95 -13.82 21.30
N ARG A 8 7.01 -13.44 20.61
CA ARG A 8 6.99 -12.27 19.73
C ARG A 8 6.17 -12.54 18.47
N LEU A 9 6.41 -13.66 17.81
CA LEU A 9 5.69 -14.08 16.61
C LEU A 9 4.18 -14.15 16.86
N LEU A 10 3.76 -14.84 17.93
CA LEU A 10 2.35 -14.95 18.28
C LEU A 10 1.70 -13.58 18.64
N SER A 11 2.46 -12.69 19.27
CA SER A 11 1.99 -11.33 19.57
C SER A 11 1.83 -10.50 18.29
N GLU A 12 2.76 -10.61 17.34
CA GLU A 12 2.69 -9.95 16.02
C GLU A 12 1.52 -10.50 15.18
N LEU A 13 1.20 -11.78 15.33
CA LEU A 13 0.01 -12.41 14.71
C LEU A 13 -1.32 -12.06 15.41
N GLY A 14 -1.26 -11.25 16.47
CA GLY A 14 -2.46 -10.78 17.16
C GLY A 14 -3.17 -11.84 18.01
N VAL A 15 -2.51 -12.96 18.33
CA VAL A 15 -3.12 -14.06 19.10
C VAL A 15 -3.49 -13.60 20.51
N ALA A 16 -2.56 -12.94 21.23
CA ALA A 16 -2.76 -12.37 22.55
C ALA A 16 -1.61 -11.43 22.93
N THR A 17 -1.72 -10.77 24.09
CA THR A 17 -0.59 -10.01 24.65
C THR A 17 0.56 -10.94 25.05
N ARG A 18 1.78 -10.42 25.11
CA ARG A 18 2.95 -11.23 25.54
C ARG A 18 2.79 -11.86 26.93
N SER A 19 2.04 -11.23 27.81
CA SER A 19 1.76 -11.75 29.15
C SER A 19 0.85 -12.97 29.08
N GLU A 20 -0.24 -12.87 28.33
CA GLU A 20 -1.19 -13.97 28.09
C GLU A 20 -0.53 -15.13 27.35
N LEU A 21 0.27 -14.82 26.32
CA LEU A 21 1.00 -15.83 25.55
C LEU A 21 1.93 -16.69 26.41
N ARG A 22 2.59 -16.10 27.41
CA ARG A 22 3.40 -16.87 28.37
C ARG A 22 2.57 -17.87 29.16
N GLN A 23 1.35 -17.49 29.56
CA GLN A 23 0.44 -18.40 30.26
C GLN A 23 -0.10 -19.47 29.30
N MET A 24 -0.49 -19.11 28.09
CA MET A 24 -0.96 -20.05 27.07
C MET A 24 0.09 -21.11 26.70
N ILE A 25 1.35 -20.68 26.55
CA ILE A 25 2.47 -21.60 26.27
C ILE A 25 2.69 -22.53 27.48
N LYS A 26 2.71 -21.98 28.72
CA LYS A 26 2.89 -22.77 29.93
C LYS A 26 1.78 -23.79 30.18
N SER A 27 0.56 -23.48 29.74
CA SER A 27 -0.62 -24.39 29.85
C SER A 27 -0.74 -25.38 28.68
N GLY A 28 0.23 -25.42 27.74
CA GLY A 28 0.24 -26.35 26.62
C GLY A 28 -0.78 -26.05 25.52
N ARG A 29 -1.37 -24.85 25.52
CA ARG A 29 -2.33 -24.41 24.50
C ARG A 29 -1.68 -24.07 23.16
N VAL A 30 -0.35 -23.90 23.15
CA VAL A 30 0.45 -23.60 21.96
C VAL A 30 1.29 -24.82 21.61
N THR A 31 1.16 -25.30 20.38
CA THR A 31 2.01 -26.40 19.85
C THR A 31 2.83 -25.89 18.66
N VAL A 32 4.02 -26.47 18.50
CA VAL A 32 4.91 -26.27 17.34
C VAL A 32 5.21 -27.64 16.78
N ASP A 33 4.91 -27.85 15.51
CA ASP A 33 5.04 -29.16 14.82
C ASP A 33 4.36 -30.31 15.58
N GLY A 34 3.19 -30.01 16.15
CA GLY A 34 2.41 -30.98 16.93
C GLY A 34 2.87 -31.20 18.36
N ALA A 35 4.03 -30.68 18.78
CA ALA A 35 4.52 -30.79 20.15
C ALA A 35 4.18 -29.53 20.96
N ALA A 36 3.78 -29.69 22.25
CA ALA A 36 3.51 -28.54 23.12
C ALA A 36 4.77 -27.66 23.29
N ALA A 37 4.60 -26.37 23.04
CA ALA A 37 5.69 -25.41 23.23
C ALA A 37 6.00 -25.24 24.72
N VAL A 38 7.24 -25.47 25.13
CA VAL A 38 7.66 -25.49 26.54
C VAL A 38 8.13 -24.11 26.99
N ARG A 39 8.58 -23.26 26.08
CA ARG A 39 9.19 -21.95 26.39
C ARG A 39 8.76 -20.85 25.43
N PRO A 40 8.45 -19.65 25.92
CA PRO A 40 8.03 -18.52 25.09
C PRO A 40 9.17 -17.90 24.25
N ASP A 41 10.42 -18.14 24.63
CA ASP A 41 11.61 -17.60 23.98
C ASP A 41 12.23 -18.54 22.92
N VAL A 42 11.58 -19.68 22.63
CA VAL A 42 12.00 -20.56 21.53
C VAL A 42 12.07 -19.77 20.23
N LYS A 43 13.16 -19.95 19.52
CA LYS A 43 13.36 -19.34 18.21
C LYS A 43 12.67 -20.19 17.14
N ILE A 44 11.76 -19.58 16.42
CA ILE A 44 10.94 -20.20 15.38
C ILE A 44 11.27 -19.53 14.05
N ASP A 45 11.49 -20.33 13.02
CA ASP A 45 11.44 -19.87 11.63
C ASP A 45 9.99 -19.82 11.19
N GLU A 46 9.52 -18.63 10.81
CA GLU A 46 8.13 -18.39 10.42
C GLU A 46 7.67 -19.30 9.28
N GLN A 47 8.58 -19.76 8.43
CA GLN A 47 8.28 -20.58 7.25
C GLN A 47 8.45 -22.09 7.46
N GLY A 48 9.14 -22.48 8.52
CA GLY A 48 9.57 -23.86 8.72
C GLY A 48 8.76 -24.67 9.74
N HIS A 49 7.79 -24.04 10.45
CA HIS A 49 7.08 -24.68 11.54
C HIS A 49 5.56 -24.49 11.45
N SER A 50 4.82 -25.59 11.71
CA SER A 50 3.37 -25.51 11.95
C SER A 50 3.10 -25.11 13.41
N ILE A 51 2.43 -23.99 13.62
CA ILE A 51 2.07 -23.52 14.96
C ILE A 51 0.55 -23.60 15.12
N CYS A 52 0.10 -24.26 16.21
CA CYS A 52 -1.32 -24.30 16.55
C CYS A 52 -1.54 -23.63 17.92
N VAL A 53 -2.70 -22.98 18.07
CA VAL A 53 -3.20 -22.45 19.33
C VAL A 53 -4.59 -23.03 19.58
N ASP A 54 -4.77 -23.66 20.73
CA ASP A 54 -6.01 -24.36 21.07
C ASP A 54 -6.46 -25.39 20.02
N GLY A 55 -5.49 -26.03 19.36
CA GLY A 55 -5.71 -27.01 18.29
C GLY A 55 -6.02 -26.41 16.91
N ALA A 56 -6.17 -25.08 16.80
CA ALA A 56 -6.32 -24.40 15.52
C ALA A 56 -4.94 -24.01 14.96
N GLU A 57 -4.65 -24.41 13.71
CA GLU A 57 -3.42 -24.04 13.05
C GLU A 57 -3.38 -22.54 12.73
N LEU A 58 -2.29 -21.90 13.19
CA LEU A 58 -2.01 -20.50 12.85
C LEU A 58 -1.27 -20.45 11.50
N CYS A 59 -1.88 -19.79 10.54
CA CYS A 59 -1.17 -19.41 9.32
C CYS A 59 -0.11 -18.35 9.66
N THR A 60 1.08 -18.77 10.07
CA THR A 60 2.19 -17.90 10.48
C THR A 60 2.73 -17.06 9.34
N ASN A 61 2.39 -17.42 8.11
CA ASN A 61 2.98 -16.86 6.90
C ASN A 61 1.94 -16.43 5.85
N ARG A 62 0.74 -16.04 6.28
CA ARG A 62 -0.25 -15.57 5.32
C ARG A 62 0.09 -14.15 4.89
N LEU A 63 0.70 -14.03 3.72
CA LEU A 63 0.82 -12.74 3.06
C LEU A 63 -0.58 -12.16 2.82
N ARG A 64 -0.79 -10.94 3.26
CA ARG A 64 -2.08 -10.25 3.20
C ARG A 64 -1.92 -8.97 2.39
N TYR A 65 -2.91 -8.70 1.60
CA TYR A 65 -2.94 -7.56 0.68
C TYR A 65 -4.29 -6.88 0.81
N PHE A 66 -4.28 -5.58 0.94
CA PHE A 66 -5.49 -4.77 1.06
C PHE A 66 -5.44 -3.59 0.09
N MET A 67 -6.60 -3.24 -0.42
CA MET A 67 -6.88 -1.97 -1.05
C MET A 67 -7.56 -1.07 -0.02
N MET A 68 -7.12 0.17 0.09
CA MET A 68 -7.76 1.21 0.87
C MET A 68 -8.14 2.37 -0.03
N ASP A 69 -9.31 2.96 0.16
CA ASP A 69 -9.58 4.31 -0.30
C ASP A 69 -9.02 5.29 0.73
N LYS A 70 -7.76 5.70 0.54
CA LYS A 70 -7.11 6.63 1.46
C LYS A 70 -7.81 7.99 1.45
N PRO A 71 -8.31 8.49 2.59
CA PRO A 71 -8.82 9.86 2.68
C PRO A 71 -7.69 10.88 2.68
N GLU A 72 -8.01 12.13 2.41
CA GLU A 72 -7.11 13.24 2.71
C GLU A 72 -6.94 13.42 4.22
N GLY A 73 -5.86 14.06 4.63
CA GLY A 73 -5.61 14.40 6.03
C GLY A 73 -4.77 13.37 6.80
N VAL A 74 -4.66 12.10 6.35
CA VAL A 74 -3.88 11.06 7.00
C VAL A 74 -2.57 10.77 6.27
N LEU A 75 -1.56 10.29 7.01
CA LEU A 75 -0.25 9.97 6.46
C LEU A 75 -0.18 8.53 5.92
N SER A 76 0.49 8.34 4.78
CA SER A 76 0.87 7.01 4.28
C SER A 76 2.11 6.51 5.04
N ALA A 77 1.93 6.13 6.31
CA ALA A 77 2.96 5.64 7.20
C ALA A 77 2.40 4.52 8.10
N THR A 78 3.28 3.74 8.71
CA THR A 78 2.91 2.72 9.70
C THR A 78 2.62 3.32 11.06
N GLU A 79 3.36 4.36 11.42
CA GLU A 79 3.21 5.10 12.67
C GLU A 79 3.72 6.54 12.51
N ASP A 80 3.16 7.46 13.26
CA ASP A 80 3.66 8.82 13.42
C ASP A 80 3.34 9.32 14.84
N LYS A 81 4.22 10.15 15.42
CA LYS A 81 4.06 10.63 16.80
C LYS A 81 3.04 11.77 16.95
N ARG A 82 2.67 12.43 15.87
CA ARG A 82 1.90 13.69 15.90
C ARG A 82 0.68 13.68 14.98
N GLN A 83 0.68 12.80 13.99
CA GLN A 83 -0.35 12.81 12.95
C GLN A 83 -0.89 11.40 12.74
N GLU A 84 -2.17 11.32 12.47
CA GLU A 84 -2.88 10.09 12.18
C GLU A 84 -2.38 9.47 10.87
N THR A 85 -2.20 8.16 10.88
CA THR A 85 -1.69 7.38 9.76
C THR A 85 -2.79 6.52 9.14
N VAL A 86 -2.54 5.99 7.95
CA VAL A 86 -3.45 5.05 7.29
C VAL A 86 -3.69 3.76 8.10
N LEU A 87 -2.78 3.39 8.99
CA LEU A 87 -2.98 2.23 9.87
C LEU A 87 -3.83 2.58 11.11
N ASP A 88 -3.78 3.82 11.59
CA ASP A 88 -4.56 4.24 12.75
C ASP A 88 -6.06 4.23 12.50
N ILE A 89 -6.47 4.51 11.26
CA ILE A 89 -7.89 4.53 10.86
C ILE A 89 -8.45 3.13 10.52
N LEU A 90 -7.59 2.09 10.44
CA LEU A 90 -8.04 0.71 10.16
C LEU A 90 -8.69 0.06 11.38
N PRO A 91 -9.65 -0.86 11.18
CA PRO A 91 -10.14 -1.75 12.21
C PRO A 91 -9.03 -2.49 12.94
N SER A 92 -9.22 -2.75 14.23
CA SER A 92 -8.15 -3.30 15.11
C SER A 92 -7.67 -4.69 14.70
N ASP A 93 -8.52 -5.51 14.11
CA ASP A 93 -8.19 -6.84 13.58
C ASP A 93 -7.27 -6.76 12.36
N ILE A 94 -7.51 -5.79 11.45
CA ILE A 94 -6.65 -5.54 10.29
C ILE A 94 -5.33 -4.91 10.75
N ARG A 95 -5.36 -3.96 11.67
CA ARG A 95 -4.15 -3.28 12.19
C ARG A 95 -3.14 -4.27 12.79
N ARG A 96 -3.61 -5.32 13.48
CA ARG A 96 -2.77 -6.34 14.12
C ARG A 96 -1.98 -7.22 13.13
N ILE A 97 -2.32 -7.22 11.85
CA ILE A 97 -1.65 -8.03 10.82
C ILE A 97 -0.21 -7.57 10.55
N GLY A 98 0.18 -6.37 10.99
CA GLY A 98 1.51 -5.82 10.73
C GLY A 98 1.67 -5.31 9.29
N LEU A 99 0.62 -4.74 8.73
CA LEU A 99 0.62 -4.16 7.39
C LEU A 99 1.46 -2.88 7.33
N PHE A 100 1.92 -2.56 6.13
CA PHE A 100 2.53 -1.28 5.79
C PHE A 100 2.07 -0.82 4.40
N PRO A 101 2.07 0.49 4.11
CA PRO A 101 1.64 1.01 2.82
C PRO A 101 2.64 0.69 1.71
N VAL A 102 2.11 0.29 0.54
CA VAL A 102 2.87 0.06 -0.69
C VAL A 102 3.06 1.37 -1.42
N GLY A 103 4.17 2.02 -1.14
CA GLY A 103 4.42 3.39 -1.56
C GLY A 103 3.64 4.40 -0.72
N ARG A 104 3.59 5.62 -1.22
CA ARG A 104 3.00 6.74 -0.47
C ARG A 104 2.09 7.56 -1.37
N LEU A 105 0.98 8.00 -0.81
CA LEU A 105 0.21 9.16 -1.26
C LEU A 105 0.49 10.30 -0.29
N ASP A 106 0.52 11.52 -0.80
CA ASP A 106 0.67 12.71 0.04
C ASP A 106 -0.51 12.85 1.00
N LYS A 107 -0.36 13.63 2.05
CA LYS A 107 -1.41 13.85 3.05
C LYS A 107 -2.71 14.38 2.44
N ASP A 108 -2.60 15.28 1.46
CA ASP A 108 -3.66 15.91 0.70
C ASP A 108 -3.98 15.22 -0.63
N THR A 109 -3.60 13.95 -0.78
CA THR A 109 -3.92 13.10 -1.93
C THR A 109 -4.76 11.93 -1.46
N SER A 110 -5.88 11.67 -2.12
CA SER A 110 -6.80 10.58 -1.81
C SER A 110 -6.70 9.42 -2.79
N GLY A 111 -7.46 8.36 -2.55
CA GLY A 111 -7.68 7.26 -3.47
C GLY A 111 -6.92 6.00 -3.15
N LEU A 112 -6.71 5.15 -4.15
CA LEU A 112 -6.20 3.81 -4.00
C LEU A 112 -4.82 3.77 -3.35
N LEU A 113 -4.74 3.21 -2.14
CA LEU A 113 -3.51 2.85 -1.47
C LEU A 113 -3.51 1.35 -1.17
N LEU A 114 -2.45 0.67 -1.59
CA LEU A 114 -2.26 -0.73 -1.25
C LEU A 114 -1.55 -0.85 0.11
N LEU A 115 -1.99 -1.83 0.92
CA LEU A 115 -1.37 -2.18 2.18
C LEU A 115 -1.03 -3.66 2.17
N THR A 116 0.12 -4.05 2.71
CA THR A 116 0.56 -5.46 2.75
C THR A 116 1.56 -5.70 3.86
N ASN A 117 1.78 -6.96 4.20
CA ASN A 117 2.93 -7.43 4.99
C ASN A 117 3.99 -8.14 4.12
N ASP A 118 3.86 -8.07 2.79
CA ASP A 118 4.79 -8.63 1.80
C ASP A 118 5.75 -7.55 1.29
N GLY A 119 7.01 -7.59 1.76
CA GLY A 119 8.05 -6.65 1.37
C GLY A 119 8.47 -6.78 -0.08
N ASP A 120 8.50 -7.99 -0.63
CA ASP A 120 8.92 -8.23 -2.01
C ASP A 120 7.88 -7.72 -3.00
N PHE A 121 6.61 -7.96 -2.72
CA PHE A 121 5.51 -7.39 -3.49
C PHE A 121 5.56 -5.85 -3.45
N ALA A 122 5.67 -5.26 -2.27
CA ALA A 122 5.74 -3.81 -2.13
C ALA A 122 6.90 -3.21 -2.90
N HIS A 123 8.11 -3.79 -2.78
CA HIS A 123 9.27 -3.36 -3.54
C HIS A 123 9.03 -3.43 -5.05
N ARG A 124 8.42 -4.51 -5.53
CA ARG A 124 8.09 -4.69 -6.94
C ARG A 124 7.11 -3.62 -7.44
N VAL A 125 6.06 -3.30 -6.68
CA VAL A 125 5.05 -2.29 -7.06
C VAL A 125 5.63 -0.88 -7.07
N ILE A 126 6.53 -0.56 -6.14
CA ILE A 126 7.10 0.79 -6.00
C ILE A 126 8.23 1.03 -7.01
N SER A 127 8.97 0.00 -7.39
CA SER A 127 10.16 0.09 -8.24
C SER A 127 9.83 0.69 -9.61
N PRO A 128 10.49 1.75 -10.06
CA PRO A 128 10.31 2.27 -11.42
C PRO A 128 10.68 1.26 -12.52
N LYS A 129 11.57 0.31 -12.20
CA LYS A 129 12.01 -0.74 -13.14
C LYS A 129 10.90 -1.73 -13.48
N SER A 130 9.88 -1.87 -12.65
CA SER A 130 8.76 -2.77 -12.89
C SER A 130 7.75 -2.26 -13.91
N GLY A 131 7.79 -0.96 -14.25
CA GLY A 131 6.88 -0.35 -15.21
C GLY A 131 5.41 -0.31 -14.77
N ILE A 132 5.11 -0.56 -13.48
CA ILE A 132 3.74 -0.58 -13.00
C ILE A 132 3.19 0.85 -12.99
N GLU A 133 2.16 1.06 -13.80
CA GLU A 133 1.50 2.34 -13.98
C GLU A 133 0.65 2.72 -12.77
N LYS A 134 0.54 4.01 -12.51
CA LYS A 134 -0.35 4.60 -11.51
C LYS A 134 -1.20 5.64 -12.22
N LEU A 135 -2.52 5.44 -12.23
CA LEU A 135 -3.49 6.37 -12.80
C LEU A 135 -3.99 7.34 -11.73
N TYR A 136 -3.88 8.61 -12.02
CA TYR A 136 -4.40 9.69 -11.18
C TYR A 136 -5.47 10.50 -11.93
N TYR A 137 -6.50 10.89 -11.21
CA TYR A 137 -7.40 11.98 -11.56
C TYR A 137 -6.89 13.25 -10.89
N ALA A 138 -6.80 14.33 -11.64
CA ALA A 138 -6.40 15.63 -11.14
C ALA A 138 -7.40 16.72 -11.53
N GLU A 139 -7.72 17.61 -10.61
CA GLU A 139 -8.30 18.92 -10.86
C GLU A 139 -7.20 19.96 -10.68
N VAL A 140 -7.06 20.88 -11.61
CA VAL A 140 -5.97 21.86 -11.65
C VAL A 140 -6.50 23.29 -11.75
N ASP A 141 -5.68 24.24 -11.37
CA ASP A 141 -5.95 25.66 -11.67
C ASP A 141 -5.44 25.95 -13.09
N GLY A 142 -6.37 26.03 -14.02
CA GLY A 142 -6.14 26.15 -15.46
C GLY A 142 -6.76 25.03 -16.27
N THR A 143 -6.55 25.03 -17.58
CA THR A 143 -7.07 24.01 -18.51
C THR A 143 -5.91 23.25 -19.15
N PRO A 144 -5.80 21.93 -18.91
CA PRO A 144 -4.80 21.09 -19.59
C PRO A 144 -5.07 21.08 -21.12
N ASP A 145 -3.98 21.19 -21.90
CA ASP A 145 -4.02 21.29 -23.34
C ASP A 145 -3.05 20.31 -24.03
N GLU A 146 -3.04 20.29 -25.36
CA GLU A 146 -2.18 19.41 -26.16
C GLU A 146 -0.67 19.68 -25.94
N ALA A 147 -0.29 20.90 -25.62
CA ALA A 147 1.10 21.23 -25.32
C ALA A 147 1.54 20.61 -23.99
N ASP A 148 0.62 20.43 -23.04
CA ASP A 148 0.88 19.70 -21.81
C ASP A 148 0.98 18.20 -22.07
N VAL A 149 0.08 17.64 -22.89
CA VAL A 149 0.15 16.22 -23.30
C VAL A 149 1.53 15.91 -23.87
N LYS A 150 1.98 16.72 -24.84
CA LYS A 150 3.28 16.56 -25.48
C LYS A 150 4.44 16.67 -24.46
N ALA A 151 4.38 17.64 -23.55
CA ALA A 151 5.41 17.82 -22.53
C ALA A 151 5.50 16.61 -21.58
N PHE A 152 4.38 15.98 -21.24
CA PHE A 152 4.34 14.77 -20.41
C PHE A 152 4.93 13.58 -21.16
N GLU A 153 4.62 13.40 -22.45
CA GLU A 153 5.16 12.33 -23.30
C GLU A 153 6.69 12.46 -23.49
N ASP A 154 7.20 13.67 -23.63
CA ASP A 154 8.64 13.92 -23.77
C ASP A 154 9.40 13.76 -22.44
N GLY A 155 8.69 13.74 -21.32
CA GLY A 155 9.27 13.74 -19.98
C GLY A 155 9.64 15.15 -19.50
N ILE A 156 9.22 15.49 -18.29
CA ILE A 156 9.37 16.83 -17.71
C ILE A 156 10.65 16.90 -16.86
N VAL A 157 11.40 17.97 -17.02
CA VAL A 157 12.47 18.36 -16.08
C VAL A 157 11.88 19.38 -15.12
N LEU A 158 11.86 19.04 -13.83
CA LEU A 158 11.33 19.90 -12.78
C LEU A 158 12.29 21.02 -12.43
N GLY A 159 11.81 22.06 -11.77
CA GLY A 159 12.61 23.27 -11.46
C GLY A 159 13.88 23.03 -10.60
N ASP A 160 13.95 21.90 -9.89
CA ASP A 160 15.16 21.46 -9.17
C ASP A 160 16.11 20.57 -10.01
N GLY A 161 15.86 20.45 -11.31
CA GLY A 161 16.62 19.60 -12.21
C GLY A 161 16.22 18.11 -12.20
N THR A 162 15.23 17.71 -11.40
CA THR A 162 14.75 16.32 -11.38
C THR A 162 14.12 15.98 -12.74
N LYS A 163 14.65 14.96 -13.42
CA LYS A 163 14.09 14.44 -14.68
C LYS A 163 13.01 13.41 -14.36
N CYS A 164 11.78 13.67 -14.82
CA CYS A 164 10.69 12.70 -14.78
C CYS A 164 10.74 11.81 -16.02
N LEU A 165 10.37 10.54 -15.84
CA LEU A 165 10.15 9.64 -16.97
C LEU A 165 8.99 10.16 -17.83
N PRO A 166 8.95 9.82 -19.13
CA PRO A 166 7.75 9.98 -19.94
C PRO A 166 6.49 9.52 -19.23
N ALA A 167 5.45 10.31 -19.32
CA ALA A 167 4.18 10.07 -18.67
C ALA A 167 3.03 10.39 -19.63
N LYS A 168 1.82 9.91 -19.35
CA LYS A 168 0.65 10.21 -20.17
C LYS A 168 -0.26 11.21 -19.44
N LEU A 169 -0.66 12.25 -20.12
CA LEU A 169 -1.70 13.19 -19.67
C LEU A 169 -2.86 13.12 -20.62
N VAL A 170 -4.09 12.98 -20.11
CA VAL A 170 -5.32 12.91 -20.89
C VAL A 170 -6.27 13.99 -20.37
N PRO A 171 -6.49 15.10 -21.10
CA PRO A 171 -7.50 16.09 -20.75
C PRO A 171 -8.90 15.49 -20.73
N LEU A 172 -9.69 15.82 -19.70
CA LEU A 172 -11.09 15.39 -19.56
C LEU A 172 -12.09 16.51 -19.79
N GLY A 173 -11.58 17.66 -20.28
CA GLY A 173 -12.35 18.88 -20.44
C GLY A 173 -12.38 19.73 -19.18
N GLY A 174 -12.43 21.06 -19.38
CA GLY A 174 -12.31 22.04 -18.31
C GLY A 174 -10.96 21.95 -17.60
N ASN A 175 -10.99 21.96 -16.28
CA ASN A 175 -9.81 21.92 -15.42
C ASN A 175 -9.42 20.50 -14.96
N ARG A 176 -9.87 19.45 -15.64
CA ARG A 176 -9.70 18.05 -15.22
C ARG A 176 -8.82 17.28 -16.20
N CYS A 177 -8.01 16.37 -15.67
CA CYS A 177 -7.21 15.45 -16.47
C CYS A 177 -6.94 14.13 -15.74
N HIS A 178 -6.62 13.11 -16.51
CA HIS A 178 -5.95 11.90 -16.04
C HIS A 178 -4.45 12.05 -16.24
N VAL A 179 -3.66 11.53 -15.28
CA VAL A 179 -2.20 11.45 -15.37
C VAL A 179 -1.78 10.02 -15.06
N ILE A 180 -0.96 9.42 -15.95
CA ILE A 180 -0.41 8.08 -15.76
C ILE A 180 1.10 8.20 -15.65
N VAL A 181 1.65 7.67 -14.55
CA VAL A 181 3.10 7.65 -14.28
C VAL A 181 3.56 6.24 -13.89
N MET A 182 4.79 5.87 -14.26
CA MET A 182 5.41 4.58 -13.92
C MET A 182 6.38 4.68 -12.74
N GLU A 183 6.57 5.85 -12.19
CA GLU A 183 7.46 6.13 -11.06
C GLU A 183 6.72 6.92 -9.96
N GLY A 184 7.36 7.20 -8.83
CA GLY A 184 6.74 7.90 -7.71
C GLY A 184 7.74 8.80 -6.99
N LYS A 185 8.24 9.85 -7.67
CA LYS A 185 9.09 10.88 -7.05
C LYS A 185 8.28 11.76 -6.11
N TYR A 186 8.97 12.47 -5.23
CA TYR A 186 8.34 13.38 -4.27
C TYR A 186 7.41 14.38 -4.95
N HIS A 187 6.12 14.33 -4.60
CA HIS A 187 5.04 15.16 -5.14
C HIS A 187 5.02 15.21 -6.68
N GLN A 188 5.35 14.10 -7.37
CA GLN A 188 5.67 14.10 -8.78
C GLN A 188 4.57 14.69 -9.65
N VAL A 189 3.34 14.15 -9.59
CA VAL A 189 2.22 14.60 -10.42
C VAL A 189 1.91 16.08 -10.18
N LYS A 190 1.90 16.52 -8.92
CA LYS A 190 1.68 17.93 -8.56
C LYS A 190 2.74 18.85 -9.15
N ARG A 191 4.01 18.45 -9.05
CA ARG A 191 5.15 19.23 -9.56
C ARG A 191 5.17 19.27 -11.07
N MET A 192 4.84 18.16 -11.74
CA MET A 192 4.75 18.11 -13.20
C MET A 192 3.67 19.05 -13.72
N LEU A 193 2.46 19.00 -13.16
CA LEU A 193 1.36 19.90 -13.56
C LEU A 193 1.66 21.36 -13.20
N ALA A 194 2.22 21.62 -12.03
CA ALA A 194 2.63 22.98 -11.64
C ALA A 194 3.72 23.56 -12.55
N SER A 195 4.67 22.76 -13.04
CA SER A 195 5.69 23.19 -14.01
C SER A 195 5.10 23.61 -15.36
N ARG A 196 3.86 23.19 -15.65
CA ARG A 196 3.07 23.60 -16.81
C ARG A 196 2.15 24.79 -16.52
N GLY A 197 2.30 25.44 -15.34
CA GLY A 197 1.42 26.54 -14.94
C GLY A 197 0.02 26.10 -14.54
N LYS A 198 -0.17 24.84 -14.20
CA LYS A 198 -1.47 24.24 -13.85
C LYS A 198 -1.37 23.53 -12.49
N PRO A 199 -1.24 24.29 -11.36
CA PRO A 199 -1.11 23.69 -10.05
C PRO A 199 -2.33 22.84 -9.69
N VAL A 200 -2.08 21.72 -9.02
CA VAL A 200 -3.12 20.76 -8.63
C VAL A 200 -3.95 21.31 -7.48
N VAL A 201 -5.26 21.32 -7.66
CA VAL A 201 -6.27 21.64 -6.64
C VAL A 201 -6.72 20.38 -5.91
N LYS A 202 -6.94 19.28 -6.67
CA LYS A 202 -7.34 17.98 -6.12
C LYS A 202 -6.62 16.86 -6.84
N LEU A 203 -6.15 15.85 -6.08
CA LEU A 203 -5.47 14.68 -6.64
C LEU A 203 -5.99 13.40 -6.01
N ARG A 204 -6.38 12.45 -6.86
CA ARG A 204 -6.89 11.15 -6.44
C ARG A 204 -6.27 10.05 -7.28
N ARG A 205 -5.68 9.02 -6.65
CA ARG A 205 -5.21 7.85 -7.37
C ARG A 205 -6.35 6.87 -7.61
N LEU A 206 -6.60 6.55 -8.87
CA LEU A 206 -7.70 5.69 -9.30
C LEU A 206 -7.27 4.24 -9.50
N ALA A 207 -6.01 4.00 -9.96
CA ALA A 207 -5.55 2.65 -10.24
C ALA A 207 -4.05 2.47 -9.98
N VAL A 208 -3.64 1.22 -9.76
CA VAL A 208 -2.25 0.75 -9.71
C VAL A 208 -2.15 -0.53 -10.55
N GLY A 209 -1.35 -0.51 -11.62
CA GLY A 209 -1.42 -1.53 -12.66
C GLY A 209 -2.84 -1.56 -13.25
N ALA A 210 -3.37 -2.73 -13.50
CA ALA A 210 -4.76 -2.92 -13.94
C ALA A 210 -5.78 -3.01 -12.77
N LEU A 211 -5.35 -2.81 -11.51
CA LEU A 211 -6.25 -2.80 -10.37
C LEU A 211 -6.82 -1.39 -10.16
N GLU A 212 -8.10 -1.23 -10.37
CA GLU A 212 -8.85 0.00 -10.10
C GLU A 212 -9.34 0.06 -8.66
N LEU A 213 -9.51 1.27 -8.15
CA LEU A 213 -10.13 1.51 -6.85
C LEU A 213 -11.59 1.03 -6.88
N ASP A 214 -11.94 0.19 -5.92
CA ASP A 214 -13.32 -0.28 -5.76
C ASP A 214 -14.24 0.91 -5.41
N PRO A 215 -15.20 1.25 -6.28
CA PRO A 215 -16.08 2.41 -6.09
C PRO A 215 -17.03 2.25 -4.89
N THR A 216 -17.15 1.05 -4.34
CA THR A 216 -18.00 0.77 -3.17
C THR A 216 -17.30 1.08 -1.85
N LEU A 217 -15.96 1.27 -1.85
CA LEU A 217 -15.22 1.65 -0.66
C LEU A 217 -15.47 3.11 -0.29
N ALA A 218 -15.89 3.33 0.93
CA ALA A 218 -15.90 4.67 1.50
C ALA A 218 -14.47 5.15 1.85
N PRO A 219 -14.23 6.48 1.90
CA PRO A 219 -12.95 7.02 2.33
C PRO A 219 -12.54 6.49 3.71
N GLY A 220 -11.36 5.91 3.81
CA GLY A 220 -10.82 5.27 5.02
C GLY A 220 -11.10 3.76 5.11
N GLU A 221 -12.01 3.23 4.32
CA GLU A 221 -12.28 1.80 4.29
C GLU A 221 -11.20 1.02 3.55
N ALA A 222 -11.00 -0.23 3.97
CA ALA A 222 -10.08 -1.16 3.36
C ALA A 222 -10.75 -2.50 3.07
N LYS A 223 -10.38 -3.10 1.94
CA LYS A 223 -10.85 -4.41 1.46
C LYS A 223 -9.67 -5.33 1.22
N GLU A 224 -9.77 -6.58 1.67
CA GLU A 224 -8.75 -7.59 1.38
C GLU A 224 -8.81 -8.01 -0.09
N LEU A 225 -7.62 -8.16 -0.68
CA LEU A 225 -7.42 -8.51 -2.08
C LEU A 225 -7.14 -10.00 -2.24
N GLY A 226 -7.75 -10.61 -3.23
CA GLY A 226 -7.48 -11.98 -3.64
C GLY A 226 -6.36 -12.11 -4.66
N GLY A 227 -5.98 -13.34 -5.01
CA GLY A 227 -4.91 -13.60 -5.99
C GLY A 227 -5.16 -12.98 -7.37
N GLY A 228 -6.42 -12.91 -7.81
CA GLY A 228 -6.80 -12.24 -9.05
C GLY A 228 -6.53 -10.72 -9.04
N ASP A 229 -6.79 -10.06 -7.90
CA ASP A 229 -6.54 -8.64 -7.74
C ASP A 229 -5.03 -8.34 -7.69
N ILE A 230 -4.26 -9.20 -7.03
CA ILE A 230 -2.79 -9.08 -7.00
C ILE A 230 -2.21 -9.22 -8.41
N ALA A 231 -2.75 -10.13 -9.23
CA ALA A 231 -2.35 -10.28 -10.63
C ALA A 231 -2.64 -9.00 -11.44
N LYS A 232 -3.77 -8.33 -11.20
CA LYS A 232 -4.09 -7.03 -11.82
C LYS A 232 -3.09 -5.94 -11.44
N VAL A 233 -2.65 -5.87 -10.16
CA VAL A 233 -1.62 -4.89 -9.75
C VAL A 233 -0.35 -5.04 -10.56
N LEU A 234 0.02 -6.26 -10.90
CA LEU A 234 1.22 -6.58 -11.67
C LEU A 234 1.01 -6.52 -13.20
N GLY A 235 -0.22 -6.32 -13.64
CA GLY A 235 -0.61 -6.14 -15.03
C GLY A 235 -0.53 -4.69 -15.50
N SER A 236 -0.71 -4.46 -16.81
CA SER A 236 -0.76 -3.13 -17.41
C SER A 236 -2.21 -2.61 -17.42
N PHE A 237 -2.36 -1.30 -17.24
CA PHE A 237 -3.64 -0.61 -17.36
C PHE A 237 -4.00 -0.43 -18.83
N VAL A 238 -5.27 -0.63 -19.18
CA VAL A 238 -5.82 -0.32 -20.50
C VAL A 238 -6.83 0.80 -20.30
N LEU A 239 -6.55 1.98 -20.88
CA LEU A 239 -7.57 3.03 -21.03
C LEU A 239 -8.54 2.59 -22.13
N ASP A 240 -9.78 2.33 -21.79
CA ASP A 240 -10.84 2.28 -22.79
C ASP A 240 -10.97 3.68 -23.39
N ASN A 241 -10.85 3.75 -24.74
CA ASN A 241 -10.93 4.99 -25.53
C ASN A 241 -12.36 5.54 -25.54
#